data_2cbe47e7d897252b5ee8648434649e91
#
_entry.id   2cbe47e7d897252b5ee8648434649e91
#
_cell.length_a   1.000
_cell.length_b   1.000
_cell.length_c   1.000
_cell.angle_alpha   90.00
_cell.angle_beta   90.00
_cell.angle_gamma   90.00
#
_symmetry.space_group_name_H-M   'P 1'
#
loop_
_entity.id
_entity.type
_entity.pdbx_description
1 polymer ?
#
loop_
_entity_poly.entity_id
_entity_poly.type
_entity_poly.pdbx_seq_one_letter_code
_entity_poly.pdbx_strand_id
1 'polypeptide(L)'
;MHDRQHHSSSFIPNIDISKVYDARYESRDVHYESFARLAEFFGRDMQVHWHDCYFQIHFLDSGQIELQLDDQHYSVHAPLFIITPPSIPHAFNTKSDSDGHVLTLRQELVWPLLEKCYPGNQGALNLPAICQSLSGHEAELTTIRTYWQMIASEFQSKNTLHQETLTLLSQALFIQLLRNIEELESSVCSVKGNIKLFQRFNLLISQHYREHYTVPNYAEMIGITESRLNDLCRRFSNLPPKRLIFERLVSEAKRRLLFSSDSIHIIAYQLGFKDPAYFARFFSRMTGSSPTNYRLAQAQLINAAAKPCR
;
A
#
# COMPACT_ATOMS: atom_id res chain seq x y z
N MET A 1 40.85 -22.78 -14.11
CA MET A 1 40.22 -22.18 -12.93
C MET A 1 39.21 -21.19 -13.44
N HIS A 2 37.92 -21.58 -13.53
CA HIS A 2 36.82 -20.71 -13.94
C HIS A 2 36.08 -20.31 -12.69
N ASP A 3 36.24 -19.05 -12.37
CA ASP A 3 35.51 -18.39 -11.29
C ASP A 3 34.03 -18.24 -11.68
N ARG A 4 33.17 -19.05 -11.05
CA ARG A 4 31.74 -18.91 -11.16
C ARG A 4 31.33 -17.78 -10.20
N GLN A 5 31.14 -16.59 -10.73
CA GLN A 5 30.45 -15.53 -10.01
C GLN A 5 29.00 -15.97 -9.72
N HIS A 6 28.74 -16.32 -8.47
CA HIS A 6 27.39 -16.47 -7.96
C HIS A 6 26.71 -15.07 -7.95
N HIS A 7 25.84 -14.84 -8.93
CA HIS A 7 24.84 -13.81 -8.78
C HIS A 7 23.90 -14.24 -7.64
N SER A 8 24.17 -13.75 -6.45
CA SER A 8 23.18 -13.73 -5.37
C SER A 8 22.04 -12.82 -5.84
N SER A 9 20.88 -13.36 -6.18
CA SER A 9 19.68 -12.57 -6.32
C SER A 9 19.43 -11.91 -4.96
N SER A 10 19.71 -10.61 -4.86
CA SER A 10 19.44 -9.85 -3.66
C SER A 10 17.92 -9.88 -3.43
N PHE A 11 17.54 -10.48 -2.32
CA PHE A 11 16.15 -10.52 -1.86
C PHE A 11 15.72 -9.09 -1.51
N ILE A 12 14.72 -8.56 -2.19
CA ILE A 12 14.13 -7.24 -1.88
C ILE A 12 13.02 -7.48 -0.85
N PRO A 13 13.14 -6.94 0.37
CA PRO A 13 12.15 -7.17 1.42
C PRO A 13 10.82 -6.47 1.11
N ASN A 14 9.73 -7.17 1.40
CA ASN A 14 8.40 -6.58 1.51
C ASN A 14 8.25 -5.97 2.90
N ILE A 15 8.11 -4.66 2.98
CA ILE A 15 7.84 -3.98 4.25
C ILE A 15 6.33 -3.86 4.43
N ASP A 16 5.80 -4.67 5.33
CA ASP A 16 4.42 -4.54 5.79
C ASP A 16 4.35 -3.36 6.78
N ILE A 17 3.89 -2.23 6.28
CA ILE A 17 3.78 -0.97 7.02
C ILE A 17 2.98 -1.15 8.31
N SER A 18 1.95 -1.99 8.28
CA SER A 18 1.11 -2.28 9.43
C SER A 18 1.84 -2.95 10.59
N LYS A 19 2.92 -3.68 10.31
CA LYS A 19 3.71 -4.39 11.33
C LYS A 19 4.91 -3.58 11.84
N VAL A 20 5.42 -2.68 11.02
CA VAL A 20 6.70 -2.02 11.26
C VAL A 20 6.54 -0.71 12.03
N TYR A 21 5.49 0.08 11.74
CA TYR A 21 5.35 1.40 12.34
C TYR A 21 4.69 1.39 13.73
N ASP A 22 3.57 0.70 13.88
CA ASP A 22 2.86 0.58 15.15
C ASP A 22 1.70 -0.40 14.99
N ALA A 23 1.61 -1.40 15.86
CA ALA A 23 0.51 -2.37 15.87
C ALA A 23 -0.89 -1.73 15.98
N ARG A 24 -0.97 -0.48 16.48
CA ARG A 24 -2.22 0.29 16.53
C ARG A 24 -2.76 0.68 15.15
N TYR A 25 -1.94 0.65 14.11
CA TYR A 25 -2.28 1.03 12.74
C TYR A 25 -2.41 -0.16 11.78
N GLU A 26 -2.26 -1.40 12.29
CA GLU A 26 -2.26 -2.65 11.50
C GLU A 26 -3.48 -2.81 10.57
N SER A 27 -4.55 -2.09 10.83
CA SER A 27 -5.83 -2.23 10.12
C SER A 27 -6.33 -0.95 9.47
N ARG A 28 -5.57 0.13 9.50
CA ARG A 28 -5.99 1.40 8.89
C ARG A 28 -5.77 1.39 7.39
N ASP A 29 -6.73 1.95 6.67
CA ASP A 29 -6.68 2.09 5.23
C ASP A 29 -5.79 3.28 4.79
N VAL A 30 -5.54 4.21 5.71
CA VAL A 30 -4.70 5.41 5.53
C VAL A 30 -3.71 5.51 6.67
N HIS A 31 -2.43 5.73 6.34
CA HIS A 31 -1.38 6.03 7.30
C HIS A 31 -0.59 7.25 6.85
N TYR A 32 -0.31 8.15 7.79
CA TYR A 32 0.46 9.38 7.58
C TYR A 32 1.68 9.42 8.49
N GLU A 33 2.82 9.89 7.95
CA GLU A 33 4.03 10.12 8.71
C GLU A 33 4.79 11.34 8.19
N SER A 34 5.54 12.04 9.07
CA SER A 34 6.51 13.05 8.63
C SER A 34 7.87 12.41 8.31
N PHE A 35 8.66 13.03 7.44
CA PHE A 35 10.02 12.54 7.15
C PHE A 35 10.91 12.51 8.38
N ALA A 36 10.77 13.48 9.29
CA ALA A 36 11.50 13.50 10.53
C ALA A 36 11.25 12.22 11.35
N ARG A 37 10.00 11.85 11.53
CA ARG A 37 9.60 10.66 12.28
C ARG A 37 9.95 9.36 11.56
N LEU A 38 9.82 9.33 10.24
CA LEU A 38 10.26 8.20 9.43
C LEU A 38 11.77 7.95 9.61
N ALA A 39 12.57 9.02 9.64
CA ALA A 39 14.01 8.95 9.83
C ALA A 39 14.42 8.48 11.25
N GLU A 40 13.57 8.71 12.26
CA GLU A 40 13.79 8.16 13.61
C GLU A 40 13.69 6.63 13.64
N PHE A 41 12.81 6.04 12.81
CA PHE A 41 12.59 4.59 12.78
C PHE A 41 13.54 3.85 11.84
N PHE A 42 13.77 4.38 10.64
CA PHE A 42 14.47 3.67 9.56
C PHE A 42 15.81 4.30 9.20
N GLY A 43 16.14 5.44 9.81
CA GLY A 43 17.23 6.28 9.34
C GLY A 43 16.83 7.07 8.08
N ARG A 44 17.80 7.78 7.52
CA ARG A 44 17.60 8.59 6.31
C ARG A 44 17.97 7.83 5.03
N ASP A 45 18.50 6.63 5.16
CA ASP A 45 18.93 5.73 4.09
C ASP A 45 18.06 4.47 4.10
N MET A 46 16.92 4.54 3.42
CA MET A 46 16.01 3.41 3.26
C MET A 46 16.49 2.51 2.12
N GLN A 47 16.87 1.30 2.46
CA GLN A 47 17.27 0.28 1.50
C GLN A 47 16.12 -0.14 0.59
N VAL A 48 16.44 -0.73 -0.56
CA VAL A 48 15.43 -1.18 -1.53
C VAL A 48 14.41 -2.11 -0.88
N HIS A 49 13.16 -1.71 -0.96
CA HIS A 49 11.99 -2.45 -0.43
C HIS A 49 10.76 -2.19 -1.30
N TRP A 50 9.66 -2.84 -1.00
CA TRP A 50 8.38 -2.65 -1.67
C TRP A 50 7.21 -2.94 -0.72
N HIS A 51 6.00 -2.55 -1.10
CA HIS A 51 4.76 -2.74 -0.34
C HIS A 51 3.72 -3.47 -1.18
N ASP A 52 3.06 -4.48 -0.60
CA ASP A 52 2.12 -5.35 -1.31
C ASP A 52 0.85 -4.65 -1.77
N CYS A 53 0.19 -3.98 -0.84
CA CYS A 53 -1.20 -3.55 -0.98
C CYS A 53 -1.37 -2.06 -0.80
N TYR A 54 -0.27 -1.29 -0.87
CA TYR A 54 -0.29 0.12 -0.55
C TYR A 54 0.34 0.96 -1.65
N PHE A 55 -0.33 2.07 -1.95
CA PHE A 55 0.28 3.21 -2.60
C PHE A 55 1.02 4.03 -1.55
N GLN A 56 2.23 4.45 -1.85
CA GLN A 56 2.93 5.47 -1.07
C GLN A 56 3.05 6.76 -1.85
N ILE A 57 2.79 7.87 -1.16
CA ILE A 57 2.96 9.21 -1.67
C ILE A 57 3.98 9.89 -0.77
N HIS A 58 5.13 10.27 -1.33
CA HIS A 58 6.10 11.11 -0.66
C HIS A 58 5.97 12.53 -1.18
N PHE A 59 5.91 13.49 -0.31
CA PHE A 59 5.99 14.91 -0.64
C PHE A 59 7.21 15.50 0.04
N LEU A 60 8.18 15.91 -0.75
CA LEU A 60 9.37 16.60 -0.29
C LEU A 60 9.12 18.10 -0.39
N ASP A 61 9.02 18.78 0.74
CA ASP A 61 8.73 20.21 0.83
C ASP A 61 10.01 21.05 0.81
N SER A 62 11.10 20.51 1.39
CA SER A 62 12.44 21.13 1.39
C SER A 62 13.55 20.08 1.28
N GLY A 63 14.73 20.50 0.85
CA GLY A 63 15.93 19.68 0.76
C GLY A 63 16.06 18.89 -0.54
N GLN A 64 16.73 17.74 -0.47
CA GLN A 64 17.08 16.87 -1.59
C GLN A 64 16.83 15.41 -1.25
N ILE A 65 16.44 14.63 -2.25
CA ILE A 65 16.29 13.20 -2.16
C ILE A 65 17.06 12.50 -3.29
N GLU A 66 17.78 11.45 -2.94
CA GLU A 66 18.26 10.43 -3.87
C GLU A 66 17.28 9.28 -3.82
N LEU A 67 16.73 8.91 -4.97
CA LEU A 67 15.60 8.00 -5.07
C LEU A 67 15.88 6.94 -6.11
N GLN A 68 15.60 5.68 -5.78
CA GLN A 68 15.46 4.60 -6.74
C GLN A 68 13.98 4.21 -6.83
N LEU A 69 13.43 4.22 -8.02
CA LEU A 69 12.08 3.73 -8.33
C LEU A 69 12.18 2.68 -9.43
N ASP A 70 11.89 1.41 -9.12
CA ASP A 70 12.13 0.27 -10.00
C ASP A 70 13.60 0.23 -10.46
N ASP A 71 13.86 0.46 -11.76
CA ASP A 71 15.21 0.50 -12.37
C ASP A 71 15.71 1.94 -12.63
N GLN A 72 14.97 2.96 -12.22
CA GLN A 72 15.32 4.36 -12.43
C GLN A 72 15.92 4.98 -11.16
N HIS A 73 16.95 5.79 -11.33
CA HIS A 73 17.58 6.56 -10.25
C HIS A 73 17.39 8.05 -10.47
N TYR A 74 17.03 8.76 -9.41
CA TYR A 74 16.77 10.19 -9.41
C TYR A 74 17.61 10.87 -8.33
N SER A 75 18.12 12.05 -8.63
CA SER A 75 18.68 12.98 -7.65
C SER A 75 17.97 14.30 -7.84
N VAL A 76 17.03 14.61 -6.98
CA VAL A 76 16.07 15.69 -7.19
C VAL A 76 15.90 16.56 -5.95
N HIS A 77 15.54 17.83 -6.18
CA HIS A 77 15.34 18.84 -5.15
C HIS A 77 13.87 19.17 -4.98
N ALA A 78 13.50 19.49 -3.74
CA ALA A 78 12.17 20.00 -3.40
C ALA A 78 11.84 21.34 -4.13
N PRO A 79 10.54 21.69 -4.28
CA PRO A 79 9.38 20.87 -3.92
C PRO A 79 9.05 19.83 -4.98
N LEU A 80 8.71 18.63 -4.56
CA LEU A 80 8.33 17.53 -5.46
C LEU A 80 7.41 16.53 -4.75
N PHE A 81 6.72 15.70 -5.55
CA PHE A 81 6.07 14.52 -5.02
C PHE A 81 6.46 13.24 -5.77
N ILE A 82 6.34 12.13 -5.07
CA ILE A 82 6.60 10.79 -5.58
C ILE A 82 5.36 9.96 -5.32
N ILE A 83 4.88 9.23 -6.32
CA ILE A 83 3.83 8.22 -6.16
C ILE A 83 4.43 6.86 -6.47
N THR A 84 4.43 5.98 -5.48
CA THR A 84 4.88 4.60 -5.62
C THR A 84 3.69 3.66 -5.51
N PRO A 85 3.24 3.06 -6.61
CA PRO A 85 2.18 2.04 -6.60
C PRO A 85 2.60 0.77 -5.87
N PRO A 86 1.62 -0.09 -5.50
CA PRO A 86 1.92 -1.40 -4.92
C PRO A 86 2.91 -2.21 -5.74
N SER A 87 3.77 -2.94 -5.04
CA SER A 87 4.74 -3.88 -5.63
C SER A 87 5.86 -3.25 -6.48
N ILE A 88 6.02 -1.93 -6.43
CA ILE A 88 7.17 -1.26 -7.06
C ILE A 88 8.33 -1.19 -6.07
N PRO A 89 9.48 -1.81 -6.38
CA PRO A 89 10.68 -1.66 -5.56
C PRO A 89 11.16 -0.21 -5.53
N HIS A 90 11.46 0.29 -4.34
CA HIS A 90 11.95 1.64 -4.17
C HIS A 90 12.91 1.75 -3.00
N ALA A 91 13.80 2.73 -3.09
CA ALA A 91 14.73 3.11 -2.05
C ALA A 91 14.89 4.63 -2.06
N PHE A 92 15.22 5.21 -0.92
CA PHE A 92 15.52 6.63 -0.88
C PHE A 92 16.54 6.97 0.20
N ASN A 93 17.32 7.99 -0.09
CA ASN A 93 18.25 8.63 0.83
C ASN A 93 17.94 10.13 0.90
N THR A 94 17.69 10.64 2.11
CA THR A 94 17.40 12.05 2.37
C THR A 94 18.48 12.67 3.22
N LYS A 95 18.79 13.94 2.96
CA LYS A 95 19.73 14.70 3.80
C LYS A 95 19.06 15.17 5.09
N SER A 96 19.87 15.64 6.04
CA SER A 96 19.37 16.11 7.35
C SER A 96 18.49 17.36 7.27
N ASP A 97 18.62 18.14 6.21
CA ASP A 97 17.85 19.36 5.90
C ASP A 97 16.58 19.07 5.07
N SER A 98 16.34 17.81 4.71
CA SER A 98 15.16 17.42 3.97
C SER A 98 13.96 17.24 4.91
N ASP A 99 12.86 17.89 4.55
CA ASP A 99 11.58 17.78 5.27
C ASP A 99 10.41 17.50 4.30
N GLY A 100 9.37 16.87 4.83
CA GLY A 100 8.23 16.49 4.05
C GLY A 100 7.33 15.48 4.74
N HIS A 101 6.50 14.82 3.93
CA HIS A 101 5.42 13.97 4.39
C HIS A 101 5.34 12.67 3.60
N VAL A 102 4.90 11.60 4.25
CA VAL A 102 4.59 10.31 3.62
C VAL A 102 3.15 9.94 3.94
N LEU A 103 2.40 9.62 2.91
CA LEU A 103 1.03 9.11 3.00
C LEU A 103 0.99 7.73 2.38
N THR A 104 0.51 6.77 3.14
CA THR A 104 0.34 5.39 2.69
C THR A 104 -1.15 5.09 2.59
N LEU A 105 -1.59 4.71 1.41
CA LEU A 105 -2.99 4.45 1.09
C LEU A 105 -3.17 3.00 0.67
N ARG A 106 -4.14 2.32 1.27
CA ARG A 106 -4.52 0.99 0.82
C ARG A 106 -5.05 1.07 -0.62
N GLN A 107 -4.61 0.15 -1.46
CA GLN A 107 -4.96 0.11 -2.89
C GLN A 107 -6.47 0.07 -3.15
N GLU A 108 -7.26 -0.48 -2.21
CA GLU A 108 -8.72 -0.52 -2.27
C GLU A 108 -9.38 0.86 -2.20
N LEU A 109 -8.67 1.88 -1.70
CA LEU A 109 -9.12 3.28 -1.73
C LEU A 109 -8.77 3.97 -3.04
N VAL A 110 -7.69 3.55 -3.69
CA VAL A 110 -7.11 4.23 -4.85
C VAL A 110 -7.64 3.67 -6.16
N TRP A 111 -7.75 2.35 -6.31
CA TRP A 111 -8.20 1.77 -7.58
C TRP A 111 -9.61 2.15 -7.99
N PRO A 112 -10.65 2.13 -7.12
CA PRO A 112 -11.97 2.61 -7.50
C PRO A 112 -11.99 4.09 -7.88
N LEU A 113 -11.09 4.88 -7.26
CA LEU A 113 -10.91 6.29 -7.59
C LEU A 113 -10.34 6.48 -8.98
N LEU A 114 -9.28 5.73 -9.34
CA LEU A 114 -8.67 5.74 -10.66
C LEU A 114 -9.66 5.28 -11.74
N GLU A 115 -10.44 4.24 -11.48
CA GLU A 115 -11.47 3.76 -12.41
C GLU A 115 -12.55 4.81 -12.66
N LYS A 116 -12.95 5.54 -11.61
CA LYS A 116 -13.91 6.64 -11.71
C LYS A 116 -13.35 7.84 -12.48
N CYS A 117 -12.08 8.18 -12.26
CA CYS A 117 -11.42 9.31 -12.93
C CYS A 117 -11.12 9.02 -14.41
N TYR A 118 -10.87 7.76 -14.75
CA TYR A 118 -10.45 7.31 -16.09
C TYR A 118 -11.30 6.12 -16.57
N PRO A 119 -12.62 6.29 -16.75
CA PRO A 119 -13.54 5.22 -17.08
C PRO A 119 -13.15 4.55 -18.41
N GLY A 120 -13.08 3.21 -18.38
CA GLY A 120 -12.71 2.40 -19.53
C GLY A 120 -11.21 2.38 -19.86
N ASN A 121 -10.39 3.16 -19.19
CA ASN A 121 -8.94 3.12 -19.34
C ASN A 121 -8.32 2.09 -18.37
N GLN A 122 -8.22 0.83 -18.81
CA GLN A 122 -7.55 -0.22 -18.03
C GLN A 122 -6.07 0.12 -17.72
N GLY A 123 -5.46 1.02 -18.50
CA GLY A 123 -4.11 1.52 -18.24
C GLY A 123 -4.01 2.39 -16.98
N ALA A 124 -5.04 3.14 -16.63
CA ALA A 124 -5.05 3.98 -15.43
C ALA A 124 -4.95 3.17 -14.12
N LEU A 125 -5.42 1.91 -14.12
CA LEU A 125 -5.25 0.99 -13.00
C LEU A 125 -3.79 0.50 -12.83
N ASN A 126 -2.95 0.72 -13.84
CA ASN A 126 -1.53 0.38 -13.84
C ASN A 126 -0.67 1.66 -13.76
N LEU A 127 -0.99 2.55 -12.85
CA LEU A 127 -0.20 3.76 -12.60
C LEU A 127 1.28 3.40 -12.43
N PRO A 128 2.23 4.00 -13.18
CA PRO A 128 3.65 3.80 -12.95
C PRO A 128 4.10 4.49 -11.65
N ALA A 129 5.30 4.18 -11.20
CA ALA A 129 5.95 5.04 -10.22
C ALA A 129 6.26 6.40 -10.84
N ILE A 130 5.98 7.47 -10.12
CA ILE A 130 6.05 8.84 -10.60
C ILE A 130 6.93 9.65 -9.66
N CYS A 131 7.83 10.45 -10.22
CA CYS A 131 8.56 11.49 -9.51
C CYS A 131 8.37 12.79 -10.28
N GLN A 132 7.60 13.73 -9.70
CA GLN A 132 7.20 14.98 -10.37
C GLN A 132 7.64 16.19 -9.55
N SER A 133 8.38 17.11 -10.19
CA SER A 133 8.71 18.41 -9.60
C SER A 133 7.49 19.32 -9.58
N LEU A 134 7.40 20.14 -8.53
CA LEU A 134 6.42 21.20 -8.38
C LEU A 134 7.05 22.60 -8.49
N SER A 135 8.30 22.69 -8.92
CA SER A 135 8.99 23.97 -9.14
C SER A 135 8.27 24.75 -10.24
N GLY A 136 7.96 26.02 -9.95
CA GLY A 136 7.21 26.87 -10.88
C GLY A 136 5.68 26.73 -10.83
N HIS A 137 5.15 25.86 -9.96
CA HIS A 137 3.70 25.59 -9.79
C HIS A 137 3.22 26.05 -8.41
N GLU A 138 3.41 27.33 -8.07
CA GLU A 138 3.18 27.87 -6.72
C GLU A 138 1.75 27.78 -6.22
N ALA A 139 0.76 27.91 -7.11
CA ALA A 139 -0.66 27.78 -6.75
C ALA A 139 -1.02 26.33 -6.37
N GLU A 140 -0.54 25.39 -7.16
CA GLU A 140 -0.70 23.94 -6.94
C GLU A 140 0.04 23.52 -5.67
N LEU A 141 1.25 24.00 -5.48
CA LEU A 141 2.08 23.73 -4.29
C LEU A 141 1.37 24.22 -3.00
N THR A 142 0.77 25.41 -3.02
CA THR A 142 -0.01 25.94 -1.90
C THR A 142 -1.20 25.05 -1.59
N THR A 143 -1.91 24.59 -2.62
CA THR A 143 -3.05 23.69 -2.46
C THR A 143 -2.61 22.33 -1.88
N ILE A 144 -1.51 21.75 -2.41
CA ILE A 144 -0.96 20.48 -1.95
C ILE A 144 -0.51 20.59 -0.48
N ARG A 145 0.19 21.65 -0.09
CA ARG A 145 0.57 21.91 1.31
C ARG A 145 -0.65 21.98 2.23
N THR A 146 -1.72 22.62 1.79
CA THR A 146 -2.97 22.70 2.56
C THR A 146 -3.56 21.32 2.82
N TYR A 147 -3.61 20.44 1.80
CA TYR A 147 -4.06 19.05 2.00
C TYR A 147 -3.19 18.30 2.99
N TRP A 148 -1.87 18.42 2.91
CA TRP A 148 -0.95 17.77 3.83
C TRP A 148 -1.16 18.24 5.28
N GLN A 149 -1.36 19.53 5.50
CA GLN A 149 -1.67 20.08 6.82
C GLN A 149 -2.98 19.54 7.38
N MET A 150 -4.03 19.49 6.55
CA MET A 150 -5.33 18.92 6.95
C MET A 150 -5.21 17.44 7.28
N ILE A 151 -4.50 16.65 6.48
CA ILE A 151 -4.27 15.22 6.71
C ILE A 151 -3.47 15.00 8.00
N ALA A 152 -2.39 15.76 8.21
CA ALA A 152 -1.56 15.68 9.42
C ALA A 152 -2.37 15.99 10.69
N SER A 153 -3.20 17.04 10.65
CA SER A 153 -4.09 17.42 11.75
C SER A 153 -5.15 16.35 12.02
N GLU A 154 -5.80 15.85 10.96
CA GLU A 154 -6.86 14.85 11.11
C GLU A 154 -6.29 13.49 11.55
N PHE A 155 -5.10 13.10 11.12
CA PHE A 155 -4.45 11.87 11.54
C PHE A 155 -4.19 11.81 13.05
N GLN A 156 -3.95 12.95 13.68
CA GLN A 156 -3.77 13.09 15.14
C GLN A 156 -5.10 13.28 15.88
N SER A 157 -6.18 13.55 15.16
CA SER A 157 -7.50 13.82 15.71
C SER A 157 -8.13 12.55 16.30
N LYS A 158 -9.02 12.77 17.29
CA LYS A 158 -9.91 11.73 17.86
C LYS A 158 -11.38 12.08 17.61
N ASN A 159 -11.66 12.92 16.62
CA ASN A 159 -13.01 13.38 16.32
C ASN A 159 -13.90 12.25 15.79
N THR A 160 -15.20 12.44 15.88
CA THR A 160 -16.17 11.56 15.21
C THR A 160 -15.94 11.61 13.70
N LEU A 161 -16.09 10.49 13.01
CA LEU A 161 -15.87 10.34 11.56
C LEU A 161 -14.42 10.64 11.10
N HIS A 162 -13.48 10.59 12.02
CA HIS A 162 -12.06 10.81 11.74
C HIS A 162 -11.53 9.93 10.58
N GLN A 163 -11.90 8.64 10.53
CA GLN A 163 -11.43 7.72 9.48
C GLN A 163 -11.98 8.10 8.10
N GLU A 164 -13.25 8.46 8.04
CA GLU A 164 -13.92 8.90 6.82
C GLU A 164 -13.34 10.22 6.32
N THR A 165 -13.15 11.17 7.22
CA THR A 165 -12.52 12.46 6.89
C THR A 165 -11.10 12.27 6.36
N LEU A 166 -10.29 11.48 7.05
CA LEU A 166 -8.93 11.17 6.63
C LEU A 166 -8.88 10.49 5.25
N THR A 167 -9.79 9.55 5.01
CA THR A 167 -9.91 8.86 3.71
C THR A 167 -10.25 9.84 2.59
N LEU A 168 -11.26 10.69 2.79
CA LEU A 168 -11.69 11.67 1.78
C LEU A 168 -10.61 12.72 1.49
N LEU A 169 -9.94 13.24 2.51
CA LEU A 169 -8.81 14.16 2.34
C LEU A 169 -7.66 13.52 1.55
N SER A 170 -7.32 12.28 1.86
CA SER A 170 -6.27 11.54 1.18
C SER A 170 -6.61 11.26 -0.28
N GLN A 171 -7.86 10.92 -0.57
CA GLN A 171 -8.33 10.73 -1.95
C GLN A 171 -8.34 12.06 -2.72
N ALA A 172 -8.75 13.16 -2.10
CA ALA A 172 -8.72 14.49 -2.71
C ALA A 172 -7.28 14.94 -3.01
N LEU A 173 -6.35 14.74 -2.09
CA LEU A 173 -4.92 14.97 -2.35
C LEU A 173 -4.44 14.13 -3.51
N PHE A 174 -4.76 12.82 -3.55
CA PHE A 174 -4.34 11.94 -4.64
C PHE A 174 -4.82 12.44 -6.00
N ILE A 175 -6.08 12.86 -6.12
CA ILE A 175 -6.61 13.48 -7.36
C ILE A 175 -5.85 14.76 -7.69
N GLN A 176 -5.59 15.61 -6.71
CA GLN A 176 -4.84 16.86 -6.94
C GLN A 176 -3.43 16.58 -7.46
N LEU A 177 -2.75 15.55 -6.95
CA LEU A 177 -1.44 15.14 -7.45
C LEU A 177 -1.52 14.61 -8.88
N LEU A 178 -2.51 13.78 -9.21
CA LEU A 178 -2.71 13.25 -10.57
C LEU A 178 -2.90 14.37 -11.61
N ARG A 179 -3.55 15.47 -11.24
CA ARG A 179 -3.75 16.64 -12.13
C ARG A 179 -2.45 17.37 -12.47
N ASN A 180 -1.41 17.19 -11.66
CA ASN A 180 -0.10 17.82 -11.85
C ASN A 180 0.91 16.88 -12.53
N ILE A 181 0.48 15.72 -13.01
CA ILE A 181 1.35 14.80 -13.73
C ILE A 181 1.29 15.17 -15.22
N GLU A 182 2.39 15.69 -15.72
CA GLU A 182 2.58 15.91 -17.14
C GLU A 182 2.64 14.56 -17.86
N GLU A 183 1.92 14.43 -18.96
CA GLU A 183 1.91 13.21 -19.79
C GLU A 183 1.45 11.92 -19.05
N LEU A 184 0.47 12.01 -18.14
CA LEU A 184 -0.03 10.84 -17.43
C LEU A 184 -0.44 9.70 -18.38
N GLU A 185 -1.06 10.01 -19.52
CA GLU A 185 -1.47 9.01 -20.52
C GLU A 185 -0.27 8.30 -21.17
N SER A 186 0.81 9.00 -21.46
CA SER A 186 2.03 8.41 -22.01
C SER A 186 2.79 7.59 -20.96
N SER A 187 2.84 8.06 -19.72
CA SER A 187 3.48 7.37 -18.58
C SER A 187 2.77 6.05 -18.26
N VAL A 188 1.44 6.02 -18.28
CA VAL A 188 0.64 4.80 -18.08
C VAL A 188 0.92 3.74 -19.15
N CYS A 189 1.26 4.14 -20.37
CA CYS A 189 1.63 3.20 -21.44
C CYS A 189 3.03 2.59 -21.27
N SER A 190 3.93 3.20 -20.51
CA SER A 190 5.36 2.83 -20.43
C SER A 190 5.68 1.68 -19.48
N VAL A 191 4.77 1.31 -18.58
CA VAL A 191 5.01 0.24 -17.59
C VAL A 191 5.25 -1.10 -18.26
N LYS A 192 6.37 -1.76 -17.95
CA LYS A 192 6.76 -3.07 -18.53
C LYS A 192 5.65 -4.11 -18.32
N GLY A 193 5.36 -4.90 -19.35
CA GLY A 193 4.22 -5.82 -19.41
C GLY A 193 4.10 -6.80 -18.22
N ASN A 194 5.22 -7.24 -17.64
CA ASN A 194 5.22 -8.16 -16.49
C ASN A 194 4.70 -7.52 -15.20
N ILE A 195 5.05 -6.26 -14.92
CA ILE A 195 4.54 -5.51 -13.76
C ILE A 195 3.05 -5.29 -13.92
N LYS A 196 2.59 -4.90 -15.13
CA LYS A 196 1.14 -4.75 -15.42
C LYS A 196 0.35 -6.01 -15.13
N LEU A 197 0.85 -7.17 -15.52
CA LEU A 197 0.19 -8.46 -15.25
C LEU A 197 0.13 -8.74 -13.74
N PHE A 198 1.18 -8.44 -13.00
CA PHE A 198 1.22 -8.62 -11.55
C PHE A 198 0.27 -7.64 -10.83
N GLN A 199 0.25 -6.37 -11.22
CA GLN A 199 -0.69 -5.37 -10.70
C GLN A 199 -2.14 -5.76 -11.02
N ARG A 200 -2.40 -6.25 -12.24
CA ARG A 200 -3.72 -6.78 -12.63
C ARG A 200 -4.15 -7.95 -11.75
N PHE A 201 -3.22 -8.85 -11.41
CA PHE A 201 -3.49 -9.95 -10.49
C PHE A 201 -3.89 -9.43 -9.09
N ASN A 202 -3.14 -8.49 -8.52
CA ASN A 202 -3.44 -7.91 -7.22
C ASN A 202 -4.80 -7.18 -7.21
N LEU A 203 -5.12 -6.47 -8.29
CA LEU A 203 -6.43 -5.85 -8.46
C LEU A 203 -7.55 -6.91 -8.46
N LEU A 204 -7.41 -7.97 -9.24
CA LEU A 204 -8.39 -9.05 -9.30
C LEU A 204 -8.56 -9.77 -7.96
N ILE A 205 -7.48 -9.99 -7.22
CA ILE A 205 -7.57 -10.50 -5.85
C ILE A 205 -8.44 -9.58 -4.99
N SER A 206 -8.21 -8.28 -5.04
CA SER A 206 -8.97 -7.31 -4.24
C SER A 206 -10.44 -7.23 -4.61
N GLN A 207 -10.76 -7.42 -5.87
CA GLN A 207 -12.14 -7.46 -6.36
C GLN A 207 -12.86 -8.78 -6.00
N HIS A 208 -12.14 -9.91 -6.04
CA HIS A 208 -12.70 -11.26 -6.06
C HIS A 208 -12.26 -12.18 -4.91
N TYR A 209 -11.64 -11.65 -3.84
CA TYR A 209 -11.18 -12.50 -2.72
C TYR A 209 -12.30 -13.28 -2.03
N ARG A 210 -13.55 -12.80 -2.09
CA ARG A 210 -14.71 -13.43 -1.46
C ARG A 210 -15.24 -14.64 -2.23
N GLU A 211 -14.98 -14.71 -3.51
CA GLU A 211 -15.42 -15.79 -4.39
C GLU A 211 -14.56 -17.05 -4.24
N HIS A 212 -13.44 -16.95 -3.51
CA HIS A 212 -12.50 -18.04 -3.30
C HIS A 212 -11.98 -18.69 -4.59
N TYR A 213 -11.80 -17.89 -5.63
CA TYR A 213 -11.26 -18.36 -6.91
C TYR A 213 -9.90 -19.03 -6.74
N THR A 214 -9.66 -20.05 -7.57
CA THR A 214 -8.39 -20.77 -7.61
C THR A 214 -7.35 -20.00 -8.42
N VAL A 215 -6.07 -20.36 -8.28
CA VAL A 215 -4.98 -19.75 -9.06
C VAL A 215 -5.23 -19.86 -10.57
N PRO A 216 -5.67 -21.01 -11.13
CA PRO A 216 -6.05 -21.10 -12.53
C PRO A 216 -7.14 -20.10 -12.96
N ASN A 217 -8.18 -19.86 -12.13
CA ASN A 217 -9.21 -18.87 -12.45
C ASN A 217 -8.63 -17.47 -12.61
N TYR A 218 -7.75 -17.05 -11.70
CA TYR A 218 -7.07 -15.75 -11.82
C TYR A 218 -6.15 -15.68 -13.03
N ALA A 219 -5.43 -16.75 -13.34
CA ALA A 219 -4.57 -16.83 -14.52
C ALA A 219 -5.37 -16.66 -15.82
N GLU A 220 -6.52 -17.32 -15.92
CA GLU A 220 -7.47 -17.19 -17.03
C GLU A 220 -8.00 -15.76 -17.16
N MET A 221 -8.43 -15.13 -16.05
CA MET A 221 -8.92 -13.74 -16.03
C MET A 221 -7.87 -12.72 -16.50
N ILE A 222 -6.59 -13.05 -16.34
CA ILE A 222 -5.46 -12.21 -16.79
C ILE A 222 -5.06 -12.54 -18.23
N GLY A 223 -5.43 -13.71 -18.74
CA GLY A 223 -5.05 -14.20 -20.06
C GLY A 223 -3.64 -14.78 -20.12
N ILE A 224 -3.17 -15.42 -19.02
CA ILE A 224 -1.85 -16.07 -18.93
C ILE A 224 -1.96 -17.48 -18.35
N THR A 225 -0.89 -18.25 -18.46
CA THR A 225 -0.81 -19.57 -17.83
C THR A 225 -0.59 -19.48 -16.33
N GLU A 226 -1.00 -20.49 -15.56
CA GLU A 226 -0.71 -20.60 -14.12
C GLU A 226 0.79 -20.55 -13.82
N SER A 227 1.62 -21.24 -14.63
CA SER A 227 3.07 -21.19 -14.50
C SER A 227 3.60 -19.78 -14.63
N ARG A 228 3.12 -19.03 -15.64
CA ARG A 228 3.51 -17.63 -15.84
C ARG A 228 3.09 -16.75 -14.66
N LEU A 229 1.89 -16.96 -14.11
CA LEU A 229 1.43 -16.24 -12.92
C LEU A 229 2.29 -16.56 -11.69
N ASN A 230 2.68 -17.83 -11.50
CA ASN A 230 3.61 -18.23 -10.44
C ASN A 230 4.97 -17.52 -10.57
N ASP A 231 5.53 -17.46 -11.79
CA ASP A 231 6.80 -16.79 -12.04
C ASP A 231 6.72 -15.29 -11.75
N LEU A 232 5.64 -14.64 -12.17
CA LEU A 232 5.40 -13.22 -11.89
C LEU A 232 5.30 -12.96 -10.38
N CYS A 233 4.49 -13.75 -9.66
CA CYS A 233 4.33 -13.60 -8.23
C CYS A 233 5.65 -13.84 -7.48
N ARG A 234 6.40 -14.88 -7.84
CA ARG A 234 7.73 -15.12 -7.25
C ARG A 234 8.72 -14.00 -7.53
N ARG A 235 8.69 -13.45 -8.76
CA ARG A 235 9.58 -12.36 -9.15
C ARG A 235 9.29 -11.06 -8.41
N PHE A 236 8.00 -10.67 -8.26
CA PHE A 236 7.61 -9.37 -7.74
C PHE A 236 7.21 -9.38 -6.26
N SER A 237 6.89 -10.54 -5.67
CA SER A 237 6.51 -10.65 -4.26
C SER A 237 7.27 -11.73 -3.48
N ASN A 238 8.07 -12.53 -4.17
CA ASN A 238 8.70 -13.73 -3.62
C ASN A 238 7.71 -14.73 -2.99
N LEU A 239 6.42 -14.56 -3.26
CA LEU A 239 5.34 -15.40 -2.74
C LEU A 239 4.62 -16.11 -3.89
N PRO A 240 4.10 -17.32 -3.68
CA PRO A 240 3.24 -17.93 -4.66
C PRO A 240 1.87 -17.24 -4.70
N PRO A 241 1.15 -17.26 -5.86
CA PRO A 241 -0.15 -16.60 -6.03
C PRO A 241 -1.18 -16.94 -4.94
N LYS A 242 -1.24 -18.22 -4.55
CA LYS A 242 -2.13 -18.69 -3.49
C LYS A 242 -1.89 -18.00 -2.15
N ARG A 243 -0.64 -17.69 -1.85
CA ARG A 243 -0.27 -16.99 -0.61
C ARG A 243 -0.78 -15.55 -0.62
N LEU A 244 -0.64 -14.85 -1.74
CA LEU A 244 -1.15 -13.48 -1.92
C LEU A 244 -2.68 -13.42 -1.77
N ILE A 245 -3.40 -14.37 -2.36
CA ILE A 245 -4.87 -14.49 -2.21
C ILE A 245 -5.22 -14.67 -0.71
N PHE A 246 -4.50 -15.53 -0.01
CA PHE A 246 -4.75 -15.80 1.41
C PHE A 246 -4.40 -14.60 2.29
N GLU A 247 -3.33 -13.87 2.00
CA GLU A 247 -2.96 -12.67 2.73
C GLU A 247 -4.03 -11.58 2.60
N ARG A 248 -4.61 -11.43 1.43
CA ARG A 248 -5.76 -10.51 1.23
C ARG A 248 -6.98 -10.90 2.07
N LEU A 249 -7.34 -12.20 2.09
CA LEU A 249 -8.43 -12.70 2.94
C LEU A 249 -8.17 -12.45 4.42
N VAL A 250 -6.95 -12.71 4.88
CA VAL A 250 -6.55 -12.50 6.28
C VAL A 250 -6.57 -11.03 6.66
N SER A 251 -6.05 -10.17 5.79
CA SER A 251 -6.07 -8.72 6.00
C SER A 251 -7.49 -8.19 6.19
N GLU A 252 -8.41 -8.58 5.31
CA GLU A 252 -9.81 -8.19 5.46
C GLU A 252 -10.50 -8.81 6.67
N ALA A 253 -10.16 -10.06 7.02
CA ALA A 253 -10.64 -10.70 8.24
C ALA A 253 -10.20 -9.92 9.49
N LYS A 254 -8.93 -9.55 9.59
CA LYS A 254 -8.39 -8.73 10.67
C LYS A 254 -9.13 -7.40 10.78
N ARG A 255 -9.31 -6.69 9.66
CA ARG A 255 -10.04 -5.43 9.60
C ARG A 255 -11.47 -5.56 10.16
N ARG A 256 -12.24 -6.58 9.71
CA ARG A 256 -13.60 -6.83 10.20
C ARG A 256 -13.63 -7.22 11.67
N LEU A 257 -12.69 -8.03 12.12
CA LEU A 257 -12.59 -8.41 13.53
C LEU A 257 -12.35 -7.21 14.45
N LEU A 258 -11.70 -6.16 13.97
CA LEU A 258 -11.37 -4.97 14.75
C LEU A 258 -12.46 -3.91 14.70
N PHE A 259 -13.04 -3.67 13.52
CA PHE A 259 -13.90 -2.51 13.28
C PHE A 259 -15.37 -2.84 13.15
N SER A 260 -15.78 -4.12 13.21
CA SER A 260 -17.19 -4.45 13.28
C SER A 260 -17.52 -5.17 14.60
N SER A 261 -18.74 -4.98 15.06
CA SER A 261 -19.33 -5.75 16.16
C SER A 261 -19.91 -7.10 15.71
N ASP A 262 -19.78 -7.43 14.42
CA ASP A 262 -20.32 -8.67 13.85
C ASP A 262 -19.75 -9.90 14.55
N SER A 263 -20.57 -10.94 14.68
CA SER A 263 -20.12 -12.23 15.18
C SER A 263 -19.10 -12.86 14.22
N ILE A 264 -18.25 -13.77 14.75
CA ILE A 264 -17.27 -14.49 13.93
C ILE A 264 -17.96 -15.25 12.77
N HIS A 265 -19.17 -15.74 12.98
CA HIS A 265 -19.97 -16.41 11.95
C HIS A 265 -20.36 -15.46 10.82
N ILE A 266 -20.83 -14.26 11.15
CA ILE A 266 -21.20 -13.24 10.16
C ILE A 266 -19.98 -12.83 9.35
N ILE A 267 -18.85 -12.58 10.02
CA ILE A 267 -17.60 -12.25 9.34
C ILE A 267 -17.16 -13.35 8.39
N ALA A 268 -17.25 -14.62 8.80
CA ALA A 268 -16.91 -15.75 7.94
C ALA A 268 -17.75 -15.74 6.64
N TYR A 269 -19.07 -15.58 6.77
CA TYR A 269 -19.96 -15.52 5.59
C TYR A 269 -19.70 -14.30 4.71
N GLN A 270 -19.43 -13.13 5.29
CA GLN A 270 -19.08 -11.92 4.56
C GLN A 270 -17.75 -12.04 3.80
N LEU A 271 -16.84 -12.92 4.25
CA LEU A 271 -15.61 -13.27 3.58
C LEU A 271 -15.74 -14.42 2.58
N GLY A 272 -16.98 -14.90 2.32
CA GLY A 272 -17.26 -15.95 1.36
C GLY A 272 -17.04 -17.38 1.88
N PHE A 273 -16.74 -17.58 3.15
CA PHE A 273 -16.62 -18.92 3.73
C PHE A 273 -17.99 -19.54 3.95
N LYS A 274 -18.17 -20.76 3.48
CA LYS A 274 -19.41 -21.51 3.67
C LYS A 274 -19.53 -22.14 5.07
N ASP A 275 -18.39 -22.34 5.75
CA ASP A 275 -18.31 -22.92 7.09
C ASP A 275 -17.45 -22.02 8.01
N PRO A 276 -18.08 -21.42 9.05
CA PRO A 276 -17.35 -20.62 10.03
C PRO A 276 -16.22 -21.36 10.78
N ALA A 277 -16.37 -22.69 10.98
CA ALA A 277 -15.30 -23.49 11.61
C ALA A 277 -14.11 -23.63 10.65
N TYR A 278 -14.34 -23.73 9.35
CA TYR A 278 -13.26 -23.71 8.36
C TYR A 278 -12.57 -22.34 8.32
N PHE A 279 -13.33 -21.25 8.38
CA PHE A 279 -12.76 -19.90 8.51
C PHE A 279 -11.87 -19.79 9.76
N ALA A 280 -12.34 -20.25 10.92
CA ALA A 280 -11.54 -20.16 12.15
C ALA A 280 -10.23 -20.95 12.06
N ARG A 281 -10.25 -22.15 11.48
CA ARG A 281 -9.04 -22.95 11.22
C ARG A 281 -8.11 -22.27 10.22
N PHE A 282 -8.66 -21.72 9.12
CA PHE A 282 -7.89 -20.95 8.14
C PHE A 282 -7.20 -19.76 8.78
N PHE A 283 -7.96 -18.91 9.50
CA PHE A 283 -7.43 -17.72 10.16
C PHE A 283 -6.35 -18.07 11.17
N SER A 284 -6.58 -19.09 12.02
CA SER A 284 -5.60 -19.54 13.03
C SER A 284 -4.31 -20.05 12.40
N ARG A 285 -4.40 -20.80 11.30
CA ARG A 285 -3.23 -21.28 10.56
C ARG A 285 -2.42 -20.14 9.96
N MET A 286 -3.09 -19.07 9.52
CA MET A 286 -2.44 -17.94 8.86
C MET A 286 -1.85 -16.93 9.85
N THR A 287 -2.45 -16.77 11.04
CA THR A 287 -2.10 -15.71 12.00
C THR A 287 -1.49 -16.22 13.31
N GLY A 288 -1.56 -17.53 13.56
CA GLY A 288 -1.14 -18.13 14.83
C GLY A 288 -2.15 -17.95 15.97
N SER A 289 -3.29 -17.27 15.75
CA SER A 289 -4.30 -16.99 16.79
C SER A 289 -5.71 -17.22 16.27
N SER A 290 -6.62 -17.66 17.14
CA SER A 290 -8.03 -17.79 16.74
C SER A 290 -8.66 -16.39 16.47
N PRO A 291 -9.70 -16.28 15.62
CA PRO A 291 -10.39 -15.01 15.39
C PRO A 291 -10.87 -14.33 16.67
N THR A 292 -11.37 -15.12 17.63
CA THR A 292 -11.85 -14.62 18.93
C THR A 292 -10.71 -14.07 19.77
N ASN A 293 -9.61 -14.82 19.89
CA ASN A 293 -8.44 -14.38 20.65
C ASN A 293 -7.79 -13.16 20.01
N TYR A 294 -7.73 -13.10 18.68
CA TYR A 294 -7.23 -11.94 17.96
C TYR A 294 -8.05 -10.70 18.28
N ARG A 295 -9.39 -10.77 18.20
CA ARG A 295 -10.29 -9.66 18.55
C ARG A 295 -10.09 -9.18 19.98
N LEU A 296 -10.02 -10.12 20.96
CA LEU A 296 -9.84 -9.77 22.36
C LEU A 296 -8.48 -9.11 22.65
N ALA A 297 -7.42 -9.65 22.09
CA ALA A 297 -6.06 -9.11 22.28
C ALA A 297 -5.96 -7.68 21.74
N GLN A 298 -6.52 -7.43 20.57
CA GLN A 298 -6.49 -6.10 19.95
C GLN A 298 -7.39 -5.10 20.71
N ALA A 299 -8.58 -5.51 21.17
CA ALA A 299 -9.44 -4.67 22.01
C ALA A 299 -8.74 -4.24 23.30
N GLN A 300 -7.95 -5.13 23.91
CA GLN A 300 -7.14 -4.82 25.09
C GLN A 300 -6.04 -3.80 24.79
N LEU A 301 -5.35 -3.92 23.66
CA LEU A 301 -4.32 -2.97 23.23
C LEU A 301 -4.89 -1.58 22.98
N ILE A 302 -6.04 -1.49 22.29
CA ILE A 302 -6.74 -0.22 22.04
C ILE A 302 -7.16 0.44 23.37
N ASN A 303 -7.73 -0.33 24.31
CA ASN A 303 -8.15 0.16 25.62
C ASN A 303 -6.96 0.56 26.50
N ALA A 304 -5.83 -0.12 26.42
CA ALA A 304 -4.60 0.23 27.13
C ALA A 304 -4.00 1.55 26.62
N ALA A 305 -4.04 1.76 25.31
CA ALA A 305 -3.58 3.01 24.68
C ALA A 305 -4.54 4.21 24.93
N ALA A 306 -5.80 3.96 25.27
CA ALA A 306 -6.80 4.99 25.56
C ALA A 306 -6.77 5.49 27.03
N LYS A 307 -5.98 4.86 27.92
CA LYS A 307 -5.82 5.35 29.30
C LYS A 307 -4.86 6.54 29.28
N PRO A 308 -5.31 7.75 29.69
CA PRO A 308 -4.42 8.88 29.83
C PRO A 308 -3.34 8.56 30.88
N CYS A 309 -2.09 8.89 30.59
CA CYS A 309 -1.05 8.97 31.61
C CYS A 309 -1.54 9.92 32.71
N ARG A 310 -1.69 9.35 33.92
CA ARG A 310 -1.94 10.15 35.14
C ARG A 310 -0.67 10.87 35.55
#